data_3a1e4346b1f0c50ca6abe93c2c257014
#
_entry.id   3a1e4346b1f0c50ca6abe93c2c257014
#
_cell.length_a   1.000
_cell.length_b   1.000
_cell.length_c   1.000
_cell.angle_alpha   90.00
_cell.angle_beta   90.00
_cell.angle_gamma   90.00
#
_symmetry.space_group_name_H-M   'P 1'
#
loop_
_entity.id
_entity.type
_entity.pdbx_description
1 polymer ?
#
loop_
_entity_poly.entity_id
_entity_poly.type
_entity_poly.pdbx_seq_one_letter_code
_entity_poly.pdbx_strand_id
1 'polypeptide(L)'
;MGSEDLDLRSLSDEELVLQMHDDLYDGLKEEIEESVHILLERGWSPYQTLTEALVEGMRIVGVDFRDGILFVPEVLLAANAMKSGMFILRPLLAETGAPPVGKMVIGTVKGDIHDIGKNLVSMMMEGAGFEVIDLGINNPVEKYLAALDRYHPDILGMSALLTTTMGYMKVVIDGLKEKGIRSDYVVLVGGAPLNEQFAASVGADAYCRDASVAVETAKGFMAKRQGSLVTALAAGS
;
A
#
# COMPACT_ATOMS: atom_id res chain seq x y z
N MET A 1 31.65 19.69 2.40
CA MET A 1 31.12 20.63 3.39
C MET A 1 30.18 19.77 4.19
N GLY A 2 30.49 19.54 5.49
CA GLY A 2 29.68 18.70 6.33
C GLY A 2 28.29 19.29 6.46
N SER A 3 27.26 18.45 6.38
CA SER A 3 25.93 18.79 6.82
C SER A 3 26.05 19.17 8.31
N GLU A 4 25.77 20.44 8.66
CA GLU A 4 25.44 20.75 10.04
C GLU A 4 24.29 19.80 10.41
N ASP A 5 24.46 18.99 11.45
CA ASP A 5 23.39 18.14 11.96
C ASP A 5 22.21 19.04 12.29
N LEU A 6 21.14 18.99 11.50
CA LEU A 6 19.93 19.77 11.74
C LEU A 6 19.33 19.28 13.06
N ASP A 7 19.21 20.16 14.05
CA ASP A 7 18.54 19.84 15.30
C ASP A 7 17.02 19.77 15.07
N LEU A 8 16.51 18.57 14.80
CA LEU A 8 15.08 18.30 14.55
C LEU A 8 14.20 18.79 15.70
N ARG A 9 14.72 18.81 16.94
CA ARG A 9 13.97 19.29 18.12
C ARG A 9 13.79 20.80 18.15
N SER A 10 14.60 21.56 17.40
CA SER A 10 14.49 23.01 17.29
C SER A 10 13.43 23.47 16.31
N LEU A 11 12.98 22.60 15.39
CA LEU A 11 11.98 22.91 14.39
C LEU A 11 10.58 23.03 15.01
N SER A 12 9.75 23.91 14.47
CA SER A 12 8.29 23.91 14.71
C SER A 12 7.66 22.63 14.16
N ASP A 13 6.42 22.32 14.55
CA ASP A 13 5.73 21.12 14.08
C ASP A 13 5.58 21.12 12.55
N GLU A 14 5.23 22.27 11.96
CA GLU A 14 5.08 22.41 10.51
C GLU A 14 6.42 22.22 9.78
N GLU A 15 7.50 22.81 10.28
CA GLU A 15 8.84 22.64 9.72
C GLU A 15 9.32 21.19 9.86
N LEU A 16 9.05 20.54 11.00
CA LEU A 16 9.42 19.15 11.23
C LEU A 16 8.68 18.19 10.28
N VAL A 17 7.39 18.41 10.03
CA VAL A 17 6.61 17.62 9.06
C VAL A 17 7.17 17.79 7.64
N LEU A 18 7.50 19.02 7.23
CA LEU A 18 8.13 19.26 5.92
C LEU A 18 9.50 18.58 5.83
N GLN A 19 10.31 18.66 6.90
CA GLN A 19 11.59 17.96 6.95
C GLN A 19 11.40 16.43 6.86
N MET A 20 10.38 15.87 7.51
CA MET A 20 10.07 14.44 7.39
C MET A 20 9.68 14.03 5.95
N HIS A 21 9.06 14.93 5.17
CA HIS A 21 8.80 14.65 3.75
C HIS A 21 10.11 14.54 2.96
N ASP A 22 11.08 15.45 3.21
CA ASP A 22 12.39 15.41 2.59
C ASP A 22 13.21 14.20 3.06
N ASP A 23 13.18 13.88 4.36
CA ASP A 23 13.86 12.73 4.94
C ASP A 23 13.31 11.39 4.39
N LEU A 24 11.98 11.30 4.19
CA LEU A 24 11.36 10.16 3.51
C LEU A 24 11.83 10.06 2.06
N TYR A 25 11.86 11.17 1.36
CA TYR A 25 12.27 11.24 -0.03
C TYR A 25 13.72 10.76 -0.20
N ASP A 26 14.60 11.15 0.72
CA ASP A 26 16.01 10.76 0.75
C ASP A 26 16.25 9.38 1.41
N GLY A 27 15.22 8.79 2.00
CA GLY A 27 15.29 7.46 2.64
C GLY A 27 16.03 7.45 3.98
N LEU A 28 16.02 8.58 4.71
CA LEU A 28 16.71 8.80 5.97
C LEU A 28 15.92 8.20 7.14
N LYS A 29 16.24 6.96 7.45
CA LYS A 29 15.47 6.12 8.39
C LYS A 29 15.57 6.62 9.83
N GLU A 30 16.75 6.97 10.28
CA GLU A 30 17.03 7.41 11.65
C GLU A 30 16.34 8.74 11.94
N GLU A 31 16.35 9.66 11.00
CA GLU A 31 15.70 10.96 11.06
C GLU A 31 14.18 10.81 11.13
N ILE A 32 13.62 9.88 10.36
CA ILE A 32 12.17 9.56 10.43
C ILE A 32 11.80 8.98 11.79
N GLU A 33 12.57 8.04 12.33
CA GLU A 33 12.32 7.47 13.65
C GLU A 33 12.36 8.55 14.74
N GLU A 34 13.37 9.43 14.71
CA GLU A 34 13.51 10.54 15.65
C GLU A 34 12.34 11.54 15.54
N SER A 35 12.00 11.96 14.33
CA SER A 35 10.92 12.90 14.07
C SER A 35 9.55 12.37 14.51
N VAL A 36 9.27 11.08 14.29
CA VAL A 36 8.05 10.44 14.80
C VAL A 36 7.99 10.53 16.33
N HIS A 37 9.09 10.23 17.03
CA HIS A 37 9.13 10.36 18.48
C HIS A 37 8.90 11.80 18.94
N ILE A 38 9.53 12.79 18.30
CA ILE A 38 9.36 14.20 18.63
C ILE A 38 7.90 14.65 18.48
N LEU A 39 7.22 14.28 17.38
CA LEU A 39 5.81 14.63 17.16
C LEU A 39 4.91 13.99 18.24
N LEU A 40 5.14 12.72 18.57
CA LEU A 40 4.39 12.01 19.63
C LEU A 40 4.63 12.67 21.00
N GLU A 41 5.87 13.03 21.35
CA GLU A 41 6.23 13.75 22.59
C GLU A 41 5.54 15.13 22.67
N ARG A 42 5.32 15.79 21.52
CA ARG A 42 4.61 17.07 21.42
C ARG A 42 3.09 16.94 21.44
N GLY A 43 2.57 15.70 21.56
CA GLY A 43 1.14 15.43 21.71
C GLY A 43 0.40 15.19 20.40
N TRP A 44 1.09 15.01 19.28
CA TRP A 44 0.46 14.55 18.05
C TRP A 44 -0.11 13.15 18.24
N SER A 45 -1.30 12.92 17.71
CA SER A 45 -1.85 11.57 17.71
C SER A 45 -1.08 10.67 16.73
N PRO A 46 -0.98 9.36 17.00
CA PRO A 46 -0.37 8.41 16.07
C PRO A 46 -1.00 8.46 14.67
N TYR A 47 -2.30 8.70 14.59
CA TYR A 47 -3.02 8.82 13.32
C TYR A 47 -2.65 10.10 12.55
N GLN A 48 -2.53 11.23 13.26
CA GLN A 48 -2.12 12.49 12.65
C GLN A 48 -0.68 12.40 12.14
N THR A 49 0.26 11.88 12.93
CA THR A 49 1.65 11.65 12.52
C THR A 49 1.72 10.74 11.29
N LEU A 50 0.91 9.67 11.25
CA LEU A 50 0.83 8.79 10.09
C LEU A 50 0.36 9.55 8.84
N THR A 51 -0.76 10.27 8.93
CA THR A 51 -1.43 10.83 7.75
C THR A 51 -0.73 12.07 7.20
N GLU A 52 -0.35 13.00 8.08
CA GLU A 52 0.18 14.30 7.66
C GLU A 52 1.68 14.25 7.37
N ALA A 53 2.46 13.45 8.14
CA ALA A 53 3.88 13.36 7.92
C ALA A 53 4.24 12.18 6.98
N LEU A 54 3.94 10.94 7.35
CA LEU A 54 4.46 9.77 6.63
C LEU A 54 3.71 9.50 5.32
N VAL A 55 2.37 9.45 5.33
CA VAL A 55 1.58 9.15 4.13
C VAL A 55 1.67 10.25 3.09
N GLU A 56 1.70 11.51 3.51
CA GLU A 56 1.86 12.63 2.58
C GLU A 56 3.27 12.66 1.97
N GLY A 57 4.33 12.40 2.75
CA GLY A 57 5.70 12.25 2.22
C GLY A 57 5.78 11.13 1.19
N MET A 58 5.21 9.96 1.47
CA MET A 58 5.16 8.85 0.50
C MET A 58 4.30 9.16 -0.72
N ARG A 59 3.29 10.02 -0.60
CA ARG A 59 2.51 10.49 -1.75
C ARG A 59 3.39 11.31 -2.71
N ILE A 60 4.27 12.17 -2.18
CA ILE A 60 5.25 12.93 -2.99
C ILE A 60 6.18 11.97 -3.73
N VAL A 61 6.78 11.00 -3.02
CA VAL A 61 7.62 9.94 -3.61
C VAL A 61 6.87 9.20 -4.73
N GLY A 62 5.60 8.86 -4.51
CA GLY A 62 4.78 8.17 -5.50
C GLY A 62 4.49 8.99 -6.75
N VAL A 63 4.31 10.31 -6.63
CA VAL A 63 4.13 11.23 -7.77
C VAL A 63 5.40 11.28 -8.61
N ASP A 64 6.54 11.50 -7.97
CA ASP A 64 7.84 11.64 -8.65
C ASP A 64 8.31 10.32 -9.28
N PHE A 65 7.98 9.18 -8.66
CA PHE A 65 8.18 7.87 -9.29
C PHE A 65 7.32 7.69 -10.54
N ARG A 66 6.04 8.05 -10.49
CA ARG A 66 5.13 8.00 -11.66
C ARG A 66 5.62 8.89 -12.79
N ASP A 67 6.13 10.08 -12.47
CA ASP A 67 6.58 11.07 -13.43
C ASP A 67 8.02 10.81 -13.93
N GLY A 68 8.68 9.74 -13.44
CA GLY A 68 9.99 9.29 -13.88
C GLY A 68 11.16 10.13 -13.32
N ILE A 69 10.91 10.89 -12.26
CA ILE A 69 11.94 11.65 -11.52
C ILE A 69 12.70 10.71 -10.59
N LEU A 70 11.98 9.86 -9.84
CA LEU A 70 12.55 8.82 -9.00
C LEU A 70 12.53 7.47 -9.71
N PHE A 71 13.48 6.61 -9.36
CA PHE A 71 13.58 5.23 -9.84
C PHE A 71 13.39 4.24 -8.69
N VAL A 72 13.30 2.94 -9.01
CA VAL A 72 13.00 1.88 -8.02
C VAL A 72 13.94 1.89 -6.79
N PRO A 73 15.27 2.07 -6.90
CA PRO A 73 16.13 2.10 -5.72
C PRO A 73 15.78 3.20 -4.72
N GLU A 74 15.46 4.41 -5.19
CA GLU A 74 15.11 5.55 -4.35
C GLU A 74 13.76 5.34 -3.66
N VAL A 75 12.78 4.82 -4.39
CA VAL A 75 11.47 4.46 -3.80
C VAL A 75 11.60 3.36 -2.74
N LEU A 76 12.50 2.39 -2.92
CA LEU A 76 12.77 1.35 -1.91
C LEU A 76 13.41 1.94 -0.65
N LEU A 77 14.29 2.92 -0.77
CA LEU A 77 14.87 3.64 0.38
C LEU A 77 13.78 4.40 1.14
N ALA A 78 12.98 5.20 0.45
CA ALA A 78 11.85 5.93 1.02
C ALA A 78 10.86 4.97 1.74
N ALA A 79 10.50 3.87 1.11
CA ALA A 79 9.61 2.87 1.69
C ALA A 79 10.20 2.19 2.93
N ASN A 80 11.52 2.00 3.00
CA ASN A 80 12.18 1.49 4.20
C ASN A 80 12.18 2.52 5.34
N ALA A 81 12.40 3.81 5.05
CA ALA A 81 12.27 4.89 6.02
C ALA A 81 10.82 4.98 6.53
N MET A 82 9.82 4.90 5.63
CA MET A 82 8.40 4.81 6.01
C MET A 82 8.12 3.63 6.96
N LYS A 83 8.68 2.45 6.68
CA LYS A 83 8.50 1.26 7.53
C LYS A 83 9.03 1.45 8.93
N SER A 84 10.15 2.16 9.12
CA SER A 84 10.71 2.41 10.43
C SER A 84 9.79 3.32 11.27
N GLY A 85 9.25 4.39 10.69
CA GLY A 85 8.25 5.23 11.34
C GLY A 85 6.96 4.46 11.67
N MET A 86 6.48 3.63 10.73
CA MET A 86 5.33 2.76 10.94
C MET A 86 5.54 1.72 12.05
N PHE A 87 6.76 1.24 12.23
CA PHE A 87 7.07 0.29 13.31
C PHE A 87 6.79 0.90 14.69
N ILE A 88 7.06 2.20 14.85
CA ILE A 88 6.76 2.96 16.09
C ILE A 88 5.24 3.21 16.22
N LEU A 89 4.59 3.59 15.12
CA LEU A 89 3.17 4.00 15.16
C LEU A 89 2.18 2.83 15.24
N ARG A 90 2.48 1.65 14.66
CA ARG A 90 1.53 0.51 14.61
C ARG A 90 0.95 0.09 15.96
N PRO A 91 1.74 -0.14 17.03
CA PRO A 91 1.18 -0.50 18.34
C PRO A 91 0.26 0.59 18.89
N LEU A 92 0.64 1.87 18.73
CA LEU A 92 -0.14 3.01 19.20
C LEU A 92 -1.46 3.18 18.42
N LEU A 93 -1.42 2.97 17.10
CA LEU A 93 -2.62 2.98 16.26
C LEU A 93 -3.59 1.85 16.64
N ALA A 94 -3.08 0.66 16.94
CA ALA A 94 -3.89 -0.45 17.40
C ALA A 94 -4.61 -0.14 18.75
N GLU A 95 -3.94 0.56 19.66
CA GLU A 95 -4.53 1.00 20.93
C GLU A 95 -5.62 2.06 20.72
N THR A 96 -5.47 2.96 19.76
CA THR A 96 -6.47 4.01 19.47
C THR A 96 -7.65 3.51 18.64
N GLY A 97 -7.59 2.29 18.10
CA GLY A 97 -8.63 1.71 17.26
C GLY A 97 -8.79 2.41 15.91
N ALA A 98 -7.82 3.20 15.47
CA ALA A 98 -7.83 3.85 14.15
C ALA A 98 -7.78 2.79 13.05
N PRO A 99 -8.80 2.68 12.17
CA PRO A 99 -8.78 1.69 11.10
C PRO A 99 -7.74 2.07 10.03
N PRO A 100 -7.08 1.08 9.39
CA PRO A 100 -6.30 1.35 8.19
C PRO A 100 -7.20 1.89 7.07
N VAL A 101 -6.59 2.51 6.06
CA VAL A 101 -7.31 2.95 4.84
C VAL A 101 -8.08 1.81 4.18
N GLY A 102 -7.52 0.61 4.27
CA GLY A 102 -8.09 -0.66 3.82
C GLY A 102 -7.09 -1.79 4.06
N LYS A 103 -7.50 -3.02 3.79
CA LYS A 103 -6.66 -4.20 3.92
C LYS A 103 -6.48 -4.88 2.57
N MET A 104 -5.24 -5.24 2.24
CA MET A 104 -4.89 -5.92 0.99
C MET A 104 -4.19 -7.25 1.25
N VAL A 105 -4.64 -8.30 0.58
CA VAL A 105 -3.87 -9.53 0.37
C VAL A 105 -3.23 -9.45 -1.01
N ILE A 106 -1.92 -9.69 -1.11
CA ILE A 106 -1.19 -9.66 -2.39
C ILE A 106 -0.30 -10.89 -2.53
N GLY A 107 -0.12 -11.38 -3.75
CA GLY A 107 0.80 -12.48 -4.01
C GLY A 107 1.16 -12.62 -5.49
N THR A 108 2.29 -13.27 -5.76
CA THR A 108 2.65 -13.71 -7.10
C THR A 108 2.00 -15.04 -7.40
N VAL A 109 1.38 -15.18 -8.56
CA VAL A 109 0.59 -16.36 -8.95
C VAL A 109 1.43 -17.62 -9.04
N LYS A 110 0.77 -18.79 -9.02
CA LYS A 110 1.40 -20.11 -9.15
C LYS A 110 2.26 -20.20 -10.42
N GLY A 111 3.45 -20.78 -10.25
CA GLY A 111 4.42 -20.97 -11.33
C GLY A 111 5.30 -19.74 -11.59
N ASP A 112 5.05 -18.62 -10.92
CA ASP A 112 5.83 -17.40 -11.04
C ASP A 112 6.59 -17.11 -9.74
N ILE A 113 7.88 -16.74 -9.88
CA ILE A 113 8.77 -16.48 -8.73
C ILE A 113 9.25 -15.02 -8.69
N HIS A 114 8.75 -14.17 -9.59
CA HIS A 114 9.12 -12.76 -9.64
C HIS A 114 8.38 -11.98 -8.55
N ASP A 115 9.10 -11.23 -7.74
CA ASP A 115 8.54 -10.53 -6.59
C ASP A 115 8.94 -9.05 -6.48
N ILE A 116 9.94 -8.56 -7.23
CA ILE A 116 10.43 -7.17 -7.11
C ILE A 116 9.28 -6.16 -7.27
N GLY A 117 8.52 -6.24 -8.34
CA GLY A 117 7.39 -5.34 -8.58
C GLY A 117 6.28 -5.50 -7.54
N LYS A 118 5.97 -6.73 -7.13
CA LYS A 118 5.00 -7.01 -6.07
C LYS A 118 5.44 -6.43 -4.73
N ASN A 119 6.72 -6.58 -4.37
CA ASN A 119 7.26 -6.03 -3.12
C ASN A 119 7.20 -4.50 -3.13
N LEU A 120 7.48 -3.87 -4.26
CA LEU A 120 7.32 -2.42 -4.41
C LEU A 120 5.87 -1.98 -4.20
N VAL A 121 4.91 -2.69 -4.82
CA VAL A 121 3.47 -2.43 -4.59
C VAL A 121 3.12 -2.58 -3.11
N SER A 122 3.56 -3.67 -2.47
CA SER A 122 3.31 -3.91 -1.04
C SER A 122 3.84 -2.76 -0.17
N MET A 123 5.07 -2.32 -0.41
CA MET A 123 5.70 -1.23 0.35
C MET A 123 4.97 0.10 0.15
N MET A 124 4.62 0.44 -1.09
CA MET A 124 3.88 1.67 -1.38
C MET A 124 2.45 1.65 -0.85
N MET A 125 1.79 0.50 -0.85
CA MET A 125 0.48 0.34 -0.22
C MET A 125 0.56 0.51 1.30
N GLU A 126 1.58 -0.08 1.96
CA GLU A 126 1.84 0.15 3.39
C GLU A 126 2.10 1.63 3.66
N GLY A 127 2.94 2.29 2.83
CA GLY A 127 3.19 3.72 2.88
C GLY A 127 1.95 4.59 2.65
N ALA A 128 0.95 4.08 1.96
CA ALA A 128 -0.32 4.76 1.74
C ALA A 128 -1.37 4.48 2.85
N GLY A 129 -0.98 3.80 3.94
CA GLY A 129 -1.83 3.53 5.10
C GLY A 129 -2.67 2.26 5.01
N PHE A 130 -2.38 1.36 4.06
CA PHE A 130 -3.05 0.06 3.98
C PHE A 130 -2.37 -0.98 4.89
N GLU A 131 -3.17 -1.90 5.44
CA GLU A 131 -2.66 -3.14 6.01
C GLU A 131 -2.41 -4.13 4.87
N VAL A 132 -1.17 -4.58 4.68
CA VAL A 132 -0.79 -5.49 3.58
C VAL A 132 -0.39 -6.85 4.11
N ILE A 133 -1.03 -7.90 3.58
CA ILE A 133 -0.69 -9.31 3.81
C ILE A 133 -0.06 -9.86 2.54
N ASP A 134 1.26 -9.99 2.53
CA ASP A 134 2.02 -10.53 1.41
C ASP A 134 2.13 -12.06 1.50
N LEU A 135 1.58 -12.76 0.51
CA LEU A 135 1.62 -14.22 0.40
C LEU A 135 2.94 -14.74 -0.18
N GLY A 136 3.84 -13.85 -0.62
CA GLY A 136 5.06 -14.23 -1.32
C GLY A 136 4.81 -14.66 -2.76
N ILE A 137 5.60 -15.61 -3.21
CA ILE A 137 5.63 -16.11 -4.61
C ILE A 137 4.95 -17.46 -4.76
N ASN A 138 4.68 -17.84 -6.02
CA ASN A 138 4.21 -19.18 -6.39
C ASN A 138 2.95 -19.62 -5.62
N ASN A 139 1.93 -18.77 -5.57
CA ASN A 139 0.75 -19.02 -4.76
C ASN A 139 -0.34 -19.76 -5.58
N PRO A 140 -0.74 -20.96 -5.17
CA PRO A 140 -1.90 -21.65 -5.74
C PRO A 140 -3.21 -21.00 -5.28
N VAL A 141 -4.32 -21.29 -5.98
CA VAL A 141 -5.63 -20.70 -5.70
C VAL A 141 -6.10 -20.96 -4.27
N GLU A 142 -5.81 -22.13 -3.72
CA GLU A 142 -6.19 -22.51 -2.35
C GLU A 142 -5.56 -21.58 -1.30
N LYS A 143 -4.32 -21.13 -1.56
CA LYS A 143 -3.62 -20.20 -0.64
C LYS A 143 -4.25 -18.80 -0.66
N TYR A 144 -4.66 -18.31 -1.84
CA TYR A 144 -5.42 -17.07 -1.95
C TYR A 144 -6.76 -17.19 -1.21
N LEU A 145 -7.54 -18.24 -1.48
CA LEU A 145 -8.83 -18.45 -0.85
C LEU A 145 -8.74 -18.57 0.68
N ALA A 146 -7.73 -19.28 1.18
CA ALA A 146 -7.48 -19.40 2.62
C ALA A 146 -7.08 -18.05 3.25
N ALA A 147 -6.29 -17.23 2.54
CA ALA A 147 -5.92 -15.92 3.02
C ALA A 147 -7.11 -14.94 3.04
N LEU A 148 -7.96 -14.98 2.03
CA LEU A 148 -9.18 -14.18 1.98
C LEU A 148 -10.15 -14.54 3.12
N ASP A 149 -10.33 -15.81 3.39
CA ASP A 149 -11.15 -16.31 4.50
C ASP A 149 -10.58 -15.92 5.88
N ARG A 150 -9.25 -15.97 6.02
CA ARG A 150 -8.58 -15.67 7.29
C ARG A 150 -8.51 -14.18 7.61
N TYR A 151 -8.20 -13.35 6.61
CA TYR A 151 -7.84 -11.96 6.84
C TYR A 151 -8.95 -10.97 6.47
N HIS A 152 -9.99 -11.42 5.75
CA HIS A 152 -11.12 -10.62 5.29
C HIS A 152 -10.66 -9.27 4.70
N PRO A 153 -9.79 -9.26 3.65
CA PRO A 153 -9.29 -8.03 3.07
C PRO A 153 -10.37 -7.33 2.23
N ASP A 154 -10.12 -6.06 1.91
CA ASP A 154 -10.91 -5.32 0.93
C ASP A 154 -10.43 -5.58 -0.49
N ILE A 155 -9.12 -5.82 -0.64
CA ILE A 155 -8.43 -5.90 -1.93
C ILE A 155 -7.65 -7.21 -2.04
N LEU A 156 -7.78 -7.86 -3.19
CA LEU A 156 -6.91 -8.93 -3.64
C LEU A 156 -5.99 -8.41 -4.75
N GLY A 157 -4.68 -8.41 -4.51
CA GLY A 157 -3.64 -8.10 -5.51
C GLY A 157 -2.99 -9.37 -6.06
N MET A 158 -2.84 -9.44 -7.37
CA MET A 158 -2.14 -10.54 -8.02
C MET A 158 -1.05 -10.01 -8.97
N SER A 159 0.14 -10.61 -8.91
CA SER A 159 1.28 -10.30 -9.76
C SER A 159 1.70 -11.49 -10.61
N ALA A 160 2.07 -11.22 -11.88
CA ALA A 160 2.73 -12.19 -12.77
C ALA A 160 3.66 -11.47 -13.73
N LEU A 161 4.85 -12.01 -13.97
CA LEU A 161 5.83 -11.43 -14.90
C LEU A 161 5.97 -12.20 -16.21
N LEU A 162 5.42 -13.42 -16.31
CA LEU A 162 5.53 -14.27 -17.48
C LEU A 162 4.17 -14.42 -18.19
N THR A 163 4.20 -14.42 -19.53
CA THR A 163 2.99 -14.72 -20.34
C THR A 163 2.46 -16.12 -20.09
N THR A 164 3.32 -17.05 -19.67
CA THR A 164 2.95 -18.43 -19.33
C THR A 164 2.27 -18.57 -17.96
N THR A 165 2.46 -17.60 -17.06
CA THR A 165 1.92 -17.64 -15.69
C THR A 165 0.73 -16.70 -15.49
N MET A 166 0.63 -15.60 -16.27
CA MET A 166 -0.43 -14.60 -16.10
C MET A 166 -1.84 -15.20 -16.20
N GLY A 167 -2.03 -16.23 -17.01
CA GLY A 167 -3.32 -16.93 -17.14
C GLY A 167 -3.83 -17.55 -15.84
N TYR A 168 -2.96 -17.78 -14.85
CA TYR A 168 -3.36 -18.32 -13.55
C TYR A 168 -4.22 -17.33 -12.73
N MET A 169 -4.14 -16.02 -13.02
CA MET A 169 -5.03 -15.02 -12.42
C MET A 169 -6.51 -15.36 -12.66
N LYS A 170 -6.82 -15.87 -13.87
CA LYS A 170 -8.18 -16.33 -14.18
C LYS A 170 -8.61 -17.50 -13.28
N VAL A 171 -7.70 -18.45 -13.01
CA VAL A 171 -7.98 -19.59 -12.12
C VAL A 171 -8.35 -19.10 -10.71
N VAL A 172 -7.63 -18.11 -10.19
CA VAL A 172 -7.93 -17.53 -8.86
C VAL A 172 -9.30 -16.84 -8.88
N ILE A 173 -9.57 -16.01 -9.90
CA ILE A 173 -10.84 -15.28 -10.02
C ILE A 173 -12.02 -16.24 -10.22
N ASP A 174 -11.85 -17.30 -11.01
CA ASP A 174 -12.89 -18.32 -11.18
C ASP A 174 -13.15 -19.07 -9.87
N GLY A 175 -12.11 -19.36 -9.07
CA GLY A 175 -12.26 -19.91 -7.72
C GLY A 175 -13.07 -19.02 -6.78
N LEU A 176 -12.94 -17.69 -6.90
CA LEU A 176 -13.78 -16.74 -6.15
C LEU A 176 -15.25 -16.80 -6.63
N LYS A 177 -15.47 -16.91 -7.94
CA LYS A 177 -16.82 -17.03 -8.52
C LYS A 177 -17.50 -18.33 -8.10
N GLU A 178 -16.78 -19.45 -8.13
CA GLU A 178 -17.27 -20.76 -7.70
C GLU A 178 -17.72 -20.77 -6.23
N LYS A 179 -17.02 -19.99 -5.38
CA LYS A 179 -17.41 -19.79 -3.97
C LYS A 179 -18.51 -18.73 -3.78
N GLY A 180 -18.90 -18.00 -4.81
CA GLY A 180 -19.87 -16.92 -4.72
C GLY A 180 -19.36 -15.64 -4.03
N ILE A 181 -18.04 -15.49 -3.88
CA ILE A 181 -17.42 -14.37 -3.11
C ILE A 181 -16.66 -13.36 -3.99
N ARG A 182 -16.73 -13.46 -5.33
CA ARG A 182 -15.97 -12.57 -6.24
C ARG A 182 -16.32 -11.09 -6.02
N SER A 183 -17.55 -10.77 -5.72
CA SER A 183 -18.02 -9.40 -5.50
C SER A 183 -17.61 -8.79 -4.16
N ASP A 184 -17.10 -9.60 -3.24
CA ASP A 184 -16.75 -9.15 -1.90
C ASP A 184 -15.39 -8.41 -1.89
N TYR A 185 -14.59 -8.63 -2.92
CA TYR A 185 -13.23 -8.13 -3.04
C TYR A 185 -13.03 -7.27 -4.28
N VAL A 186 -12.24 -6.20 -4.14
CA VAL A 186 -11.64 -5.51 -5.27
C VAL A 186 -10.42 -6.31 -5.74
N VAL A 187 -10.40 -6.72 -7.00
CA VAL A 187 -9.31 -7.52 -7.57
C VAL A 187 -8.44 -6.66 -8.48
N LEU A 188 -7.20 -6.41 -8.04
CA LEU A 188 -6.18 -5.68 -8.79
C LEU A 188 -5.15 -6.64 -9.36
N VAL A 189 -4.75 -6.43 -10.62
CA VAL A 189 -3.74 -7.25 -11.28
C VAL A 189 -2.63 -6.37 -11.84
N GLY A 190 -1.38 -6.85 -11.76
CA GLY A 190 -0.21 -6.15 -12.27
C GLY A 190 0.89 -7.10 -12.75
N GLY A 191 1.82 -6.53 -13.52
CA GLY A 191 2.97 -7.22 -14.07
C GLY A 191 3.23 -6.86 -15.54
N ALA A 192 4.48 -6.95 -15.98
CA ALA A 192 4.93 -6.46 -17.29
C ALA A 192 4.16 -7.00 -18.51
N PRO A 193 3.73 -8.28 -18.57
CA PRO A 193 3.00 -8.78 -19.73
C PRO A 193 1.51 -8.43 -19.73
N LEU A 194 0.98 -7.82 -18.65
CA LEU A 194 -0.43 -7.51 -18.50
C LEU A 194 -0.79 -6.16 -19.13
N ASN A 195 -2.09 -6.02 -19.41
CA ASN A 195 -2.70 -4.77 -19.83
C ASN A 195 -4.18 -4.73 -19.39
N GLU A 196 -4.86 -3.62 -19.63
CA GLU A 196 -6.27 -3.42 -19.28
C GLU A 196 -7.19 -4.46 -19.95
N GLN A 197 -6.93 -4.80 -21.21
CA GLN A 197 -7.73 -5.78 -21.94
C GLN A 197 -7.64 -7.17 -21.30
N PHE A 198 -6.45 -7.58 -20.88
CA PHE A 198 -6.24 -8.83 -20.17
C PHE A 198 -6.96 -8.82 -18.80
N ALA A 199 -6.79 -7.76 -18.02
CA ALA A 199 -7.46 -7.61 -16.72
C ALA A 199 -8.98 -7.76 -16.85
N ALA A 200 -9.59 -7.07 -17.82
CA ALA A 200 -11.01 -7.19 -18.10
C ALA A 200 -11.39 -8.63 -18.51
N SER A 201 -10.59 -9.28 -19.34
CA SER A 201 -10.87 -10.66 -19.86
C SER A 201 -10.86 -11.72 -18.76
N VAL A 202 -10.05 -11.55 -17.71
CA VAL A 202 -10.00 -12.47 -16.56
C VAL A 202 -11.02 -12.11 -15.48
N GLY A 203 -11.63 -10.92 -15.55
CA GLY A 203 -12.62 -10.43 -14.60
C GLY A 203 -12.01 -9.75 -13.38
N ALA A 204 -10.82 -9.15 -13.51
CA ALA A 204 -10.26 -8.24 -12.53
C ALA A 204 -10.97 -6.87 -12.59
N ASP A 205 -10.91 -6.11 -11.49
CA ASP A 205 -11.52 -4.78 -11.42
C ASP A 205 -10.63 -3.69 -12.00
N ALA A 206 -9.30 -3.88 -11.94
CA ALA A 206 -8.35 -2.97 -12.59
C ALA A 206 -6.99 -3.63 -12.88
N TYR A 207 -6.34 -3.11 -13.91
CA TYR A 207 -4.92 -3.30 -14.19
C TYR A 207 -4.12 -2.15 -13.58
N CYS A 208 -3.07 -2.48 -12.86
CA CYS A 208 -2.14 -1.52 -12.30
C CYS A 208 -0.77 -1.69 -12.99
N ARG A 209 -0.41 -0.73 -13.83
CA ARG A 209 0.83 -0.80 -14.62
C ARG A 209 2.09 -0.67 -13.75
N ASP A 210 1.98 0.02 -12.61
CA ASP A 210 3.04 0.27 -11.65
C ASP A 210 2.47 0.41 -10.22
N ALA A 211 3.36 0.58 -9.25
CA ALA A 211 3.00 0.63 -7.85
C ALA A 211 2.23 1.92 -7.47
N SER A 212 2.54 3.05 -8.12
CA SER A 212 1.83 4.30 -7.89
C SER A 212 0.37 4.21 -8.35
N VAL A 213 0.15 3.66 -9.56
CA VAL A 213 -1.21 3.40 -10.08
C VAL A 213 -1.97 2.41 -9.18
N ALA A 214 -1.29 1.41 -8.59
CA ALA A 214 -1.92 0.48 -7.66
C ALA A 214 -2.47 1.20 -6.41
N VAL A 215 -1.67 2.09 -5.81
CA VAL A 215 -2.08 2.89 -4.65
C VAL A 215 -3.27 3.80 -4.97
N GLU A 216 -3.18 4.58 -6.06
CA GLU A 216 -4.23 5.50 -6.48
C GLU A 216 -5.56 4.75 -6.75
N THR A 217 -5.46 3.64 -7.47
CA THR A 217 -6.62 2.78 -7.79
C THR A 217 -7.25 2.22 -6.51
N ALA A 218 -6.45 1.70 -5.60
CA ALA A 218 -6.91 1.16 -4.32
C ALA A 218 -7.63 2.23 -3.48
N LYS A 219 -7.03 3.43 -3.32
CA LYS A 219 -7.66 4.56 -2.62
C LYS A 219 -9.01 4.94 -3.24
N GLY A 220 -9.08 4.98 -4.57
CA GLY A 220 -10.32 5.27 -5.29
C GLY A 220 -11.44 4.26 -5.01
N PHE A 221 -11.13 2.97 -4.93
CA PHE A 221 -12.11 1.94 -4.57
C PHE A 221 -12.55 2.04 -3.09
N MET A 222 -11.61 2.29 -2.18
CA MET A 222 -11.94 2.44 -0.75
C MET A 222 -12.84 3.65 -0.50
N ALA A 223 -12.57 4.79 -1.13
CA ALA A 223 -13.40 5.99 -1.02
C ALA A 223 -14.85 5.73 -1.53
N LYS A 224 -15.00 5.00 -2.64
CA LYS A 224 -16.33 4.63 -3.17
C LYS A 224 -17.08 3.70 -2.21
N ARG A 225 -16.41 2.71 -1.60
CA ARG A 225 -17.02 1.81 -0.60
C ARG A 225 -17.51 2.59 0.62
N GLN A 226 -16.71 3.49 1.16
CA GLN A 226 -17.08 4.33 2.30
C GLN A 226 -18.26 5.24 1.97
N GLY A 227 -18.28 5.90 0.81
CA GLY A 227 -19.40 6.72 0.34
C GLY A 227 -20.69 5.92 0.19
N SER A 228 -20.62 4.70 -0.31
CA SER A 228 -21.80 3.82 -0.44
C SER A 228 -22.36 3.38 0.92
N LEU A 229 -21.50 3.12 1.91
CA LEU A 229 -21.93 2.78 3.28
C LEU A 229 -22.62 3.94 3.97
N VAL A 230 -22.08 5.17 3.84
CA VAL A 230 -22.70 6.38 4.42
C VAL A 230 -24.07 6.61 3.80
N THR A 231 -24.21 6.45 2.50
CA THR A 231 -25.50 6.63 1.79
C THR A 231 -26.52 5.57 2.21
N ALA A 232 -26.11 4.32 2.37
CA ALA A 232 -26.98 3.23 2.82
C ALA A 232 -27.49 3.43 4.26
N LEU A 233 -26.62 3.89 5.17
CA LEU A 233 -27.01 4.20 6.55
C LEU A 233 -27.97 5.40 6.64
N ALA A 234 -27.78 6.41 5.79
CA ALA A 234 -28.66 7.59 5.73
C ALA A 234 -30.04 7.28 5.12
N ALA A 235 -30.14 6.25 4.27
CA ALA A 235 -31.41 5.85 3.63
C ALA A 235 -32.21 4.84 4.49
N GLY A 236 -31.60 4.25 5.53
CA GLY A 236 -32.23 3.27 6.41
C GLY A 236 -32.73 3.85 7.75
N SER A 237 -32.55 5.14 7.96
CA SER A 237 -33.04 5.92 9.13
C SER A 237 -34.25 6.79 8.74
#